data_b122d0857d6ad101b9e2c8be770a1cda
#
_entry.id   b122d0857d6ad101b9e2c8be770a1cda
#
_cell.length_a   1.000
_cell.length_b   1.000
_cell.length_c   1.000
_cell.angle_alpha   90.00
_cell.angle_beta   90.00
_cell.angle_gamma   90.00
#
_symmetry.space_group_name_H-M   'P 1'
#
loop_
_entity.id
_entity.type
_entity.pdbx_description
1 polymer ?
#
loop_
_entity_poly.entity_id
_entity_poly.type
_entity_poly.pdbx_seq_one_letter_code
_entity_poly.pdbx_strand_id
1 'polypeptide(L)'
;MDTEKKKTLADFSHRALQRLKDKKIPKRQTLHIPSMDMELTIRSLDYGEIMECMTLEDNGDIKRSDKYSIYLAAVEPNLRDVAREIMGQEAELPPEERELKEPLDIVNMFDLSEITQISTAIMELSGAMNGKVTVVEDLKK
;
A
#
# COMPACT_ATOMS: atom_id res chain seq x y z
N MET A 1 -8.78 -20.35 38.98
CA MET A 1 -8.16 -20.25 38.56
C MET A 1 -8.08 -19.78 37.44
N ASP A 2 -7.80 -19.34 37.09
CA ASP A 2 -7.69 -18.66 35.94
C ASP A 2 -6.53 -19.02 35.12
N THR A 3 -6.11 -20.25 35.22
CA THR A 3 -4.98 -20.68 34.44
C THR A 3 -5.27 -20.62 32.96
N GLU A 4 -6.53 -20.83 32.57
CA GLU A 4 -6.85 -20.75 31.16
C GLU A 4 -6.76 -19.31 30.63
N LYS A 5 -6.70 -18.32 31.54
CA LYS A 5 -6.56 -16.95 31.12
C LYS A 5 -5.11 -16.48 31.07
N LYS A 6 -4.20 -17.28 31.59
CA LYS A 6 -2.80 -16.94 31.54
C LYS A 6 -2.17 -17.56 30.33
N LYS A 7 -1.37 -16.78 29.66
CA LYS A 7 -0.62 -17.28 28.53
C LYS A 7 0.80 -17.55 28.99
N THR A 8 1.31 -18.70 28.64
CA THR A 8 2.70 -19.04 28.92
C THR A 8 3.59 -18.37 27.88
N LEU A 9 4.88 -18.32 28.19
CA LEU A 9 5.85 -17.84 27.23
C LEU A 9 5.78 -18.64 25.93
N ALA A 10 5.61 -19.97 26.06
CA ALA A 10 5.51 -20.83 24.88
C ALA A 10 4.30 -20.45 24.02
N ASP A 11 3.17 -20.15 24.66
CA ASP A 11 1.96 -19.76 23.92
C ASP A 11 2.19 -18.44 23.17
N PHE A 12 2.79 -17.47 23.84
CA PHE A 12 3.10 -16.20 23.18
C PHE A 12 4.06 -16.38 22.03
N SER A 13 5.10 -17.20 22.24
CA SER A 13 6.10 -17.45 21.21
C SER A 13 5.47 -18.09 19.98
N HIS A 14 4.54 -19.03 20.18
CA HIS A 14 3.85 -19.69 19.09
C HIS A 14 3.00 -18.67 18.30
N ARG A 15 2.25 -17.85 19.01
CA ARG A 15 1.41 -16.82 18.35
C ARG A 15 2.26 -15.80 17.63
N ALA A 16 3.36 -15.38 18.25
CA ALA A 16 4.25 -14.40 17.63
C ALA A 16 4.87 -14.97 16.34
N LEU A 17 5.33 -16.20 16.40
CA LEU A 17 5.94 -16.83 15.23
C LEU A 17 4.93 -16.95 14.10
N GLN A 18 3.71 -17.38 14.40
CA GLN A 18 2.67 -17.50 13.39
C GLN A 18 2.35 -16.14 12.78
N ARG A 19 2.23 -15.10 13.62
CA ARG A 19 1.94 -13.75 13.13
C ARG A 19 3.06 -13.25 12.21
N LEU A 20 4.31 -13.50 12.60
CA LEU A 20 5.44 -13.07 11.78
C LEU A 20 5.44 -13.77 10.42
N LYS A 21 5.09 -15.04 10.40
CA LYS A 21 4.97 -15.77 9.14
C LYS A 21 3.83 -15.25 8.28
N ASP A 22 2.68 -15.02 8.90
CA ASP A 22 1.51 -14.55 8.18
C ASP A 22 1.74 -13.17 7.56
N LYS A 23 2.49 -12.30 8.25
CA LYS A 23 2.77 -10.97 7.75
C LYS A 23 3.67 -10.96 6.53
N LYS A 24 4.35 -12.04 6.24
CA LYS A 24 5.18 -12.13 5.04
C LYS A 24 4.39 -12.45 3.80
N ILE A 25 3.14 -12.88 3.96
CA ILE A 25 2.27 -13.21 2.84
C ILE A 25 1.44 -11.97 2.51
N PRO A 26 1.64 -11.36 1.34
CA PRO A 26 0.86 -10.18 0.99
C PRO A 26 -0.62 -10.50 0.87
N LYS A 27 -1.45 -9.62 1.39
CA LYS A 27 -2.90 -9.68 1.16
C LYS A 27 -3.18 -8.98 -0.16
N ARG A 28 -4.25 -9.38 -0.82
CA ARG A 28 -4.65 -8.78 -2.08
C ARG A 28 -6.10 -8.35 -2.01
N GLN A 29 -6.42 -7.34 -2.79
CA GLN A 29 -7.77 -6.81 -2.90
C GLN A 29 -7.93 -6.23 -4.30
N THR A 30 -9.09 -6.43 -4.90
CA THR A 30 -9.37 -5.86 -6.22
C THR A 30 -10.33 -4.69 -6.04
N LEU A 31 -9.95 -3.56 -6.62
CA LEU A 31 -10.73 -2.33 -6.57
C LEU A 31 -11.30 -2.07 -7.96
N HIS A 32 -12.52 -1.54 -8.01
CA HIS A 32 -13.12 -1.11 -9.27
C HIS A 32 -12.98 0.40 -9.40
N ILE A 33 -12.51 0.85 -10.56
CA ILE A 33 -12.33 2.27 -10.87
C ILE A 33 -13.32 2.65 -11.95
N PRO A 34 -14.53 3.13 -11.57
CA PRO A 34 -15.58 3.37 -12.56
C PRO A 34 -15.21 4.37 -13.66
N SER A 35 -14.47 5.41 -13.31
CA SER A 35 -14.10 6.44 -14.28
C SER A 35 -13.27 5.91 -15.44
N MET A 36 -12.57 4.81 -15.22
CA MET A 36 -11.71 4.19 -16.24
C MET A 36 -12.25 2.86 -16.70
N ASP A 37 -13.39 2.43 -16.13
CA ASP A 37 -13.99 1.12 -16.42
C ASP A 37 -12.94 0.02 -16.33
N MET A 38 -12.19 0.01 -15.22
CA MET A 38 -11.16 -0.99 -15.02
C MET A 38 -11.10 -1.44 -13.57
N GLU A 39 -10.50 -2.59 -13.36
CA GLU A 39 -10.23 -3.09 -12.03
C GLU A 39 -8.74 -3.01 -11.77
N LEU A 40 -8.40 -2.74 -10.53
CA LEU A 40 -7.02 -2.65 -10.09
C LEU A 40 -6.85 -3.58 -8.89
N THR A 41 -6.00 -4.57 -9.03
CA THR A 41 -5.67 -5.45 -7.89
C THR A 41 -4.45 -4.88 -7.19
N ILE A 42 -4.60 -4.68 -5.89
CA ILE A 42 -3.53 -4.15 -5.05
C ILE A 42 -3.09 -5.22 -4.05
N ARG A 43 -1.87 -5.08 -3.54
CA ARG A 43 -1.36 -5.94 -2.46
C ARG A 43 -1.04 -5.09 -1.24
N SER A 44 -0.97 -5.75 -0.10
CA SER A 44 -0.49 -5.07 1.09
C SER A 44 1.00 -4.78 0.94
N LEU A 45 1.44 -3.72 1.62
CA LEU A 45 2.85 -3.32 1.66
C LEU A 45 3.45 -3.81 2.98
N ASP A 46 4.74 -4.14 2.95
CA ASP A 46 5.43 -4.49 4.18
C ASP A 46 5.88 -3.22 4.91
N TYR A 47 6.43 -3.40 6.11
CA TYR A 47 6.81 -2.26 6.95
C TYR A 47 7.83 -1.36 6.23
N GLY A 48 8.81 -1.96 5.57
CA GLY A 48 9.83 -1.18 4.86
C GLY A 48 9.24 -0.35 3.75
N GLU A 49 8.31 -0.93 3.00
CA GLU A 49 7.65 -0.21 1.91
C GLU A 49 6.78 0.93 2.44
N ILE A 50 6.07 0.69 3.56
CA ILE A 50 5.28 1.75 4.19
C ILE A 50 6.19 2.90 4.61
N MET A 51 7.33 2.58 5.22
CA MET A 51 8.28 3.62 5.65
C MET A 51 8.86 4.37 4.46
N GLU A 52 9.12 3.70 3.35
CA GLU A 52 9.56 4.38 2.14
C GLU A 52 8.52 5.40 1.68
N CYS A 53 7.24 5.01 1.70
CA CYS A 53 6.17 5.93 1.33
C CYS A 53 6.12 7.14 2.25
N MET A 54 6.24 6.89 3.57
CA MET A 54 6.10 7.96 4.56
C MET A 54 7.27 8.92 4.57
N THR A 55 8.46 8.48 4.16
CA THR A 55 9.65 9.31 4.19
C THR A 55 10.02 9.89 2.83
N LEU A 56 9.23 9.58 1.81
CA LEU A 56 9.49 10.09 0.46
C LEU A 56 9.32 11.60 0.42
N GLU A 57 10.28 12.28 -0.17
CA GLU A 57 10.20 13.73 -0.35
C GLU A 57 9.13 14.03 -1.41
N ASP A 58 8.33 15.06 -1.15
CA ASP A 58 7.21 15.36 -2.04
C ASP A 58 7.60 16.08 -3.33
N ASN A 59 8.76 16.71 -3.36
CA ASN A 59 9.24 17.42 -4.56
C ASN A 59 8.20 18.37 -5.15
N GLY A 60 7.39 18.99 -4.28
CA GLY A 60 6.37 19.93 -4.72
C GLY A 60 5.01 19.29 -4.99
N ASP A 61 4.88 17.99 -4.78
CA ASP A 61 3.63 17.27 -4.97
C ASP A 61 3.24 16.58 -3.65
N ILE A 62 2.30 17.18 -2.93
CA ILE A 62 1.90 16.66 -1.62
C ILE A 62 1.27 15.28 -1.69
N LYS A 63 0.87 14.83 -2.86
CA LYS A 63 0.32 13.49 -3.06
C LYS A 63 1.36 12.49 -3.53
N ARG A 64 2.62 12.87 -3.58
CA ARG A 64 3.66 11.97 -4.10
C ARG A 64 3.76 10.68 -3.31
N SER A 65 3.62 10.76 -1.99
CA SER A 65 3.65 9.58 -1.12
C SER A 65 2.48 8.63 -1.45
N ASP A 66 1.29 9.18 -1.62
CA ASP A 66 0.12 8.38 -1.98
C ASP A 66 0.32 7.71 -3.35
N LYS A 67 0.82 8.48 -4.31
CA LYS A 67 1.10 7.94 -5.64
C LYS A 67 2.13 6.83 -5.59
N TYR A 68 3.14 6.99 -4.78
CA TYR A 68 4.19 5.97 -4.65
C TYR A 68 3.63 4.67 -4.07
N SER A 69 2.74 4.78 -3.09
CA SER A 69 2.11 3.58 -2.52
C SER A 69 1.33 2.81 -3.58
N ILE A 70 0.62 3.51 -4.46
CA ILE A 70 -0.12 2.88 -5.54
C ILE A 70 0.83 2.23 -6.54
N TYR A 71 1.91 2.95 -6.87
CA TYR A 71 2.92 2.46 -7.81
C TYR A 71 3.54 1.16 -7.31
N LEU A 72 3.79 1.04 -6.01
CA LEU A 72 4.36 -0.16 -5.42
C LEU A 72 3.34 -1.29 -5.30
N ALA A 73 2.11 -0.97 -4.90
CA ALA A 73 1.14 -1.98 -4.51
C ALA A 73 0.32 -2.55 -5.65
N ALA A 74 0.25 -1.87 -6.79
CA ALA A 74 -0.55 -2.35 -7.91
C ALA A 74 0.10 -3.60 -8.52
N VAL A 75 -0.65 -4.70 -8.56
CA VAL A 75 -0.14 -5.96 -9.10
C VAL A 75 -0.81 -6.37 -10.40
N GLU A 76 -2.06 -5.94 -10.61
CA GLU A 76 -2.77 -6.26 -11.85
C GLU A 76 -3.72 -5.13 -12.19
N PRO A 77 -3.38 -4.30 -13.17
CA PRO A 77 -2.10 -4.32 -13.88
C PRO A 77 -0.94 -3.87 -12.98
N ASN A 78 0.24 -4.37 -13.27
CA ASN A 78 1.44 -3.91 -12.59
C ASN A 78 1.83 -2.57 -13.18
N LEU A 79 1.68 -1.49 -12.41
CA LEU A 79 1.87 -0.15 -12.95
C LEU A 79 3.32 0.16 -13.35
N ARG A 80 4.28 -0.52 -12.73
CA ARG A 80 5.67 -0.35 -13.15
C ARG A 80 5.87 -0.87 -14.57
N ASP A 81 5.23 -2.00 -14.88
CA ASP A 81 5.29 -2.55 -16.23
C ASP A 81 4.56 -1.68 -17.23
N VAL A 82 3.40 -1.13 -16.84
CA VAL A 82 2.65 -0.22 -17.71
C VAL A 82 3.48 1.03 -18.00
N ALA A 83 4.11 1.59 -16.98
CA ALA A 83 4.95 2.77 -17.16
C ALA A 83 6.12 2.48 -18.12
N ARG A 84 6.74 1.32 -17.96
CA ARG A 84 7.85 0.92 -18.83
C ARG A 84 7.39 0.80 -20.28
N GLU A 85 6.22 0.22 -20.49
CA GLU A 85 5.63 0.05 -21.82
C GLU A 85 5.39 1.40 -22.47
N ILE A 86 4.75 2.33 -21.73
CA ILE A 86 4.44 3.67 -22.27
C ILE A 86 5.73 4.44 -22.55
N MET A 87 6.68 4.40 -21.62
CA MET A 87 7.94 5.12 -21.81
C MET A 87 8.70 4.58 -23.02
N GLY A 88 8.58 3.28 -23.29
CA GLY A 88 9.15 2.68 -24.49
C GLY A 88 8.50 3.21 -25.76
N GLN A 89 7.17 3.36 -25.73
CA GLN A 89 6.43 3.89 -26.86
C GLN A 89 6.77 5.36 -27.12
N GLU A 90 7.08 6.12 -26.06
CA GLU A 90 7.36 7.53 -26.15
C GLU A 90 8.86 7.85 -26.32
N ALA A 91 9.71 6.83 -26.39
CA ALA A 91 11.16 7.04 -26.37
C ALA A 91 11.67 7.95 -27.49
N GLU A 92 10.99 7.95 -28.63
CA GLU A 92 11.41 8.73 -29.79
C GLU A 92 10.78 10.11 -29.81
N LEU A 93 9.88 10.42 -28.88
CA LEU A 93 9.27 11.74 -28.81
C LEU A 93 10.22 12.69 -28.09
N PRO A 94 10.18 14.01 -28.42
CA PRO A 94 10.90 15.00 -27.62
C PRO A 94 10.40 14.94 -26.17
N PRO A 95 11.27 15.23 -25.20
CA PRO A 95 10.86 15.14 -23.79
C PRO A 95 9.61 15.93 -23.44
N GLU A 96 9.41 17.11 -24.05
CA GLU A 96 8.25 17.94 -23.74
C GLU A 96 6.95 17.39 -24.29
N GLU A 97 7.00 16.41 -25.17
CA GLU A 97 5.80 15.77 -25.70
C GLU A 97 5.47 14.45 -25.03
N ARG A 98 6.30 14.03 -24.08
CA ARG A 98 6.06 12.76 -23.39
C ARG A 98 5.08 12.95 -22.24
N GLU A 99 4.16 11.99 -22.11
CA GLU A 99 3.20 12.01 -21.00
C GLU A 99 3.87 11.60 -19.70
N LEU A 100 4.84 10.70 -19.75
CA LEU A 100 5.54 10.25 -18.55
C LEU A 100 6.95 10.84 -18.55
N LYS A 101 7.23 11.71 -17.58
CA LYS A 101 8.58 12.24 -17.35
C LYS A 101 9.39 11.28 -16.49
N GLU A 102 8.71 10.59 -15.57
CA GLU A 102 9.30 9.57 -14.74
C GLU A 102 8.26 8.44 -14.60
N PRO A 103 8.70 7.22 -14.23
CA PRO A 103 7.75 6.10 -14.16
C PRO A 103 6.57 6.33 -13.21
N LEU A 104 6.80 7.04 -12.11
CA LEU A 104 5.74 7.31 -11.14
C LEU A 104 4.58 8.10 -11.73
N ASP A 105 4.84 8.85 -12.80
CA ASP A 105 3.80 9.66 -13.45
C ASP A 105 2.63 8.83 -13.98
N ILE A 106 2.79 7.51 -14.10
CA ILE A 106 1.69 6.66 -14.54
C ILE A 106 0.48 6.79 -13.61
N VAL A 107 0.73 7.06 -12.33
CA VAL A 107 -0.36 7.18 -11.35
C VAL A 107 -1.21 8.42 -11.60
N ASN A 108 -0.70 9.38 -12.36
CA ASN A 108 -1.45 10.58 -12.71
C ASN A 108 -2.64 10.30 -13.62
N MET A 109 -2.79 9.07 -14.12
CA MET A 109 -4.00 8.69 -14.85
C MET A 109 -5.24 8.68 -13.96
N PHE A 110 -5.05 8.57 -12.66
CA PHE A 110 -6.16 8.60 -11.71
C PHE A 110 -6.47 10.03 -11.29
N ASP A 111 -7.75 10.29 -10.99
CA ASP A 111 -8.15 11.56 -10.41
C ASP A 111 -7.62 11.67 -8.99
N LEU A 112 -7.53 12.90 -8.48
CA LEU A 112 -7.03 13.13 -7.13
C LEU A 112 -7.79 12.35 -6.08
N SER A 113 -9.13 12.32 -6.18
CA SER A 113 -9.95 11.58 -5.22
C SER A 113 -9.69 10.07 -5.31
N GLU A 114 -9.43 9.58 -6.51
CA GLU A 114 -9.11 8.17 -6.72
C GLU A 114 -7.78 7.81 -6.10
N ILE A 115 -6.78 8.67 -6.29
CA ILE A 115 -5.46 8.47 -5.68
C ILE A 115 -5.59 8.35 -4.17
N THR A 116 -6.34 9.25 -3.56
CA THR A 116 -6.56 9.22 -2.11
C THR A 116 -7.26 7.93 -1.68
N GLN A 117 -8.30 7.53 -2.39
CA GLN A 117 -9.07 6.34 -2.02
C GLN A 117 -8.25 5.06 -2.22
N ILE A 118 -7.51 4.95 -3.31
CA ILE A 118 -6.69 3.78 -3.57
C ILE A 118 -5.58 3.67 -2.53
N SER A 119 -4.90 4.79 -2.24
CA SER A 119 -3.84 4.80 -1.24
C SER A 119 -4.38 4.41 0.14
N THR A 120 -5.56 4.92 0.50
CA THR A 120 -6.19 4.57 1.77
C THR A 120 -6.47 3.07 1.83
N ALA A 121 -7.01 2.50 0.75
CA ALA A 121 -7.28 1.07 0.70
C ALA A 121 -5.99 0.25 0.88
N ILE A 122 -4.90 0.69 0.26
CA ILE A 122 -3.61 0.02 0.41
C ILE A 122 -3.13 0.06 1.86
N MET A 123 -3.24 1.21 2.51
CA MET A 123 -2.80 1.35 3.89
C MET A 123 -3.67 0.55 4.86
N GLU A 124 -4.97 0.49 4.62
CA GLU A 124 -5.86 -0.36 5.41
C GLU A 124 -5.51 -1.83 5.22
N LEU A 125 -5.32 -2.25 3.99
CA LEU A 125 -4.97 -3.64 3.68
C LEU A 125 -3.62 -4.02 4.31
N SER A 126 -2.72 -3.05 4.41
CA SER A 126 -1.38 -3.25 4.95
C SER A 126 -1.35 -3.18 6.47
N GLY A 127 -2.49 -2.91 7.11
CA GLY A 127 -2.54 -2.82 8.57
C GLY A 127 -1.96 -1.53 9.12
N ALA A 128 -1.79 -0.51 8.28
CA ALA A 128 -1.20 0.76 8.70
C ALA A 128 -2.23 1.71 9.32
N MET A 129 -3.52 1.39 9.23
CA MET A 129 -4.58 2.21 9.79
C MET A 129 -5.78 1.34 10.11
N ASN A 130 -6.65 1.85 10.97
CA ASN A 130 -7.88 1.17 11.37
C ASN A 130 -7.65 -0.12 12.17
N GLY A 131 -6.45 -0.31 12.68
CA GLY A 131 -6.17 -1.40 13.59
C GLY A 131 -6.82 -1.12 14.94
N LYS A 132 -7.17 -2.17 15.67
CA LYS A 132 -7.85 -2.03 16.95
C LYS A 132 -7.01 -2.65 18.06
N VAL A 133 -6.61 -1.79 18.97
CA VAL A 133 -6.01 -2.20 20.24
C VAL A 133 -6.89 -1.59 21.31
N THR A 134 -7.43 -2.44 22.17
CA THR A 134 -8.35 -1.97 23.20
C THR A 134 -7.75 -2.22 24.57
N VAL A 135 -8.13 -1.36 25.52
CA VAL A 135 -7.78 -1.56 26.92
C VAL A 135 -8.78 -2.54 27.51
N VAL A 136 -8.28 -3.67 27.96
CA VAL A 136 -9.16 -4.68 28.55
C VAL A 136 -9.67 -4.20 29.90
N GLU A 137 -8.79 -3.61 30.66
CA GLU A 137 -9.13 -3.19 32.00
C GLU A 137 -8.24 -2.05 32.43
N ASP A 138 -8.89 -1.02 33.03
CA ASP A 138 -8.14 0.09 33.61
C ASP A 138 -7.98 -0.19 35.07
N LEU A 139 -6.78 -0.49 35.47
CA LEU A 139 -6.49 -0.83 36.87
C LEU A 139 -6.20 0.38 37.73
N LYS A 140 -6.38 1.55 37.20
CA LYS A 140 -6.10 2.75 37.95
C LYS A 140 -7.00 2.82 39.19
N LYS A 141 -6.42 3.18 40.27
CA LYS A 141 -7.15 3.29 41.53
C LYS A 141 -7.26 4.70 41.98
#